data_ddd9ae16fd4d67b30fc1d640c87e6f63
#
_entry.id   ddd9ae16fd4d67b30fc1d640c87e6f63
#
_cell.length_a   1.000
_cell.length_b   1.000
_cell.length_c   1.000
_cell.angle_alpha   90.00
_cell.angle_beta   90.00
_cell.angle_gamma   90.00
#
_symmetry.space_group_name_H-M   'P 1'
#
loop_
_entity.id
_entity.type
_entity.pdbx_description
1 polymer ?
#
loop_
_entity_poly.entity_id
_entity_poly.type
_entity_poly.pdbx_seq_one_letter_code
_entity_poly.pdbx_strand_id
1 'polypeptide(L)'
;WRAIGVTVIICALVFGGVTYYYNHGWIPSSEDVNMTCEKVGDVVTLSFYNKDKNVTMTAYLDYSTKDGSEQITLNARHANPFKKSMRQGAYYGYTFIDDSIVYNEDGSKRKLTDEDILVIKYKDKDVKIKIKDLADGKL
;
A
#
# COMPACT_ATOMS: atom_id res chain seq x y z
N TRP A 1 -11.55 47.91 1.88
CA TRP A 1 -11.59 46.98 0.74
C TRP A 1 -10.24 46.31 0.49
N ARG A 2 -9.10 46.99 0.50
CA ARG A 2 -7.77 46.42 0.29
C ARG A 2 -7.41 45.37 1.37
N ALA A 3 -7.71 45.64 2.63
CA ALA A 3 -7.45 44.69 3.73
C ALA A 3 -8.27 43.42 3.61
N ILE A 4 -9.53 43.52 3.18
CA ILE A 4 -10.41 42.37 2.98
C ILE A 4 -9.88 41.49 1.84
N GLY A 5 -9.46 42.10 0.73
CA GLY A 5 -8.90 41.37 -0.40
C GLY A 5 -7.62 40.58 -0.03
N VAL A 6 -6.72 41.22 0.72
CA VAL A 6 -5.48 40.56 1.20
C VAL A 6 -5.83 39.38 2.14
N THR A 7 -6.76 39.58 3.05
CA THR A 7 -7.16 38.52 3.99
C THR A 7 -7.75 37.31 3.25
N VAL A 8 -8.62 37.53 2.25
CA VAL A 8 -9.21 36.46 1.45
C VAL A 8 -8.12 35.66 0.70
N ILE A 9 -7.13 36.36 0.11
CA ILE A 9 -6.02 35.71 -0.59
C ILE A 9 -5.20 34.83 0.38
N ILE A 10 -4.86 35.36 1.56
CA ILE A 10 -4.10 34.63 2.57
C ILE A 10 -4.88 33.39 3.02
N CYS A 11 -6.17 33.51 3.31
CA CYS A 11 -7.02 32.38 3.69
C CYS A 11 -7.07 31.32 2.58
N ALA A 12 -7.20 31.72 1.32
CA ALA A 12 -7.21 30.80 0.18
C ALA A 12 -5.88 30.07 0.02
N LEU A 13 -4.74 30.76 0.19
CA LEU A 13 -3.41 30.14 0.11
C LEU A 13 -3.18 29.15 1.26
N VAL A 14 -3.56 29.53 2.48
CA VAL A 14 -3.42 28.65 3.65
C VAL A 14 -4.29 27.42 3.49
N PHE A 15 -5.56 27.59 3.13
CA PHE A 15 -6.49 26.48 2.93
C PHE A 15 -6.05 25.56 1.79
N GLY A 16 -5.64 26.13 0.65
CA GLY A 16 -5.10 25.39 -0.48
C GLY A 16 -3.82 24.64 -0.13
N GLY A 17 -2.92 25.26 0.60
CA GLY A 17 -1.68 24.62 1.07
C GLY A 17 -1.93 23.47 2.05
N VAL A 18 -2.83 23.64 3.00
CA VAL A 18 -3.21 22.57 3.95
C VAL A 18 -3.88 21.41 3.21
N THR A 19 -4.79 21.71 2.31
CA THR A 19 -5.47 20.68 1.50
C THR A 19 -4.48 19.90 0.65
N TYR A 20 -3.55 20.59 -0.02
CA TYR A 20 -2.50 19.96 -0.80
C TYR A 20 -1.63 19.05 0.06
N TYR A 21 -1.18 19.52 1.23
CA TYR A 21 -0.31 18.78 2.14
C TYR A 21 -0.91 17.43 2.55
N TYR A 22 -2.20 17.38 2.89
CA TYR A 22 -2.86 16.16 3.33
C TYR A 22 -3.37 15.26 2.19
N ASN A 23 -3.60 15.80 1.00
CA ASN A 23 -4.11 15.04 -0.13
C ASN A 23 -3.05 14.60 -1.12
N HIS A 24 -1.86 15.21 -1.08
CA HIS A 24 -0.76 14.83 -1.96
C HIS A 24 -0.10 13.55 -1.45
N GLY A 25 -0.20 12.49 -2.27
CA GLY A 25 0.45 11.22 -1.99
C GLY A 25 1.79 11.08 -2.71
N TRP A 26 2.63 10.19 -2.22
CA TRP A 26 3.91 9.82 -2.83
C TRP A 26 4.17 8.33 -2.71
N ILE A 27 5.06 7.81 -3.55
CA ILE A 27 5.55 6.44 -3.44
C ILE A 27 6.70 6.43 -2.44
N PRO A 28 6.59 5.69 -1.31
CA PRO A 28 7.64 5.67 -0.30
C PRO A 28 8.88 4.90 -0.76
N SER A 29 10.03 5.24 -0.19
CA SER A 29 11.24 4.44 -0.31
C SER A 29 11.15 3.17 0.55
N SER A 30 11.84 2.11 0.15
CA SER A 30 11.81 0.83 0.87
C SER A 30 12.31 0.93 2.31
N GLU A 31 13.23 1.84 2.59
CA GLU A 31 13.75 2.09 3.93
C GLU A 31 12.75 2.74 4.88
N ASP A 32 11.72 3.41 4.35
CA ASP A 32 10.68 4.09 5.12
C ASP A 32 9.50 3.17 5.48
N VAL A 33 9.48 1.95 4.96
CA VAL A 33 8.34 1.02 5.09
C VAL A 33 8.75 -0.23 5.85
N ASN A 34 7.96 -0.58 6.85
CA ASN A 34 8.00 -1.88 7.49
C ASN A 34 6.97 -2.80 6.84
N MET A 35 7.45 -3.89 6.25
CA MET A 35 6.60 -4.95 5.72
C MET A 35 6.64 -6.14 6.66
N THR A 36 5.47 -6.63 7.04
CA THR A 36 5.31 -7.83 7.86
C THR A 36 4.41 -8.83 7.18
N CYS A 37 4.59 -10.09 7.50
CA CYS A 37 3.76 -11.18 7.01
C CYS A 37 3.23 -11.98 8.18
N GLU A 38 1.93 -12.23 8.20
CA GLU A 38 1.27 -13.00 9.25
C GLU A 38 0.30 -14.01 8.64
N LYS A 39 0.25 -15.20 9.20
CA LYS A 39 -0.71 -16.23 8.83
C LYS A 39 -1.69 -16.46 9.96
N VAL A 40 -2.98 -16.32 9.64
CA VAL A 40 -4.09 -16.62 10.55
C VAL A 40 -5.03 -17.58 9.84
N GLY A 41 -5.10 -18.82 10.28
CA GLY A 41 -5.83 -19.88 9.56
C GLY A 41 -5.22 -20.09 8.18
N ASP A 42 -6.04 -19.99 7.15
CA ASP A 42 -5.63 -20.16 5.74
C ASP A 42 -5.24 -18.84 5.06
N VAL A 43 -5.36 -17.71 5.77
CA VAL A 43 -5.10 -16.37 5.24
C VAL A 43 -3.71 -15.90 5.63
N VAL A 44 -2.92 -15.57 4.64
CA VAL A 44 -1.62 -14.90 4.80
C VAL A 44 -1.80 -13.44 4.45
N THR A 45 -1.47 -12.55 5.38
CA THR A 45 -1.62 -11.10 5.22
C THR A 45 -0.25 -10.43 5.21
N LEU A 46 0.01 -9.68 4.15
CA LEU A 46 1.11 -8.73 4.09
C LEU A 46 0.64 -7.38 4.61
N SER A 47 1.38 -6.81 5.53
CA SER A 47 1.08 -5.51 6.12
C SER A 47 2.22 -4.55 5.85
N PHE A 48 1.89 -3.33 5.44
CA PHE A 48 2.84 -2.28 5.11
C PHE A 48 2.56 -1.06 5.96
N TYR A 49 3.52 -0.68 6.77
CA TYR A 49 3.44 0.50 7.63
C TYR A 49 4.59 1.45 7.32
N ASN A 50 4.31 2.74 7.28
CA ASN A 50 5.38 3.72 7.26
C ASN A 50 6.01 3.82 8.66
N LYS A 51 7.32 3.96 8.73
CA LYS A 51 8.06 4.16 9.99
C LYS A 51 7.68 5.47 10.69
N ASP A 52 7.24 6.47 9.92
CA ASP A 52 6.67 7.70 10.45
C ASP A 52 5.19 7.47 10.80
N LYS A 53 4.85 7.61 12.08
CA LYS A 53 3.47 7.44 12.60
C LYS A 53 2.47 8.46 12.04
N ASN A 54 2.97 9.58 11.52
CA ASN A 54 2.14 10.62 10.91
C ASN A 54 1.91 10.40 9.41
N VAL A 55 2.30 9.25 8.90
CA VAL A 55 2.10 8.86 7.51
C VAL A 55 1.21 7.63 7.42
N THR A 56 0.17 7.73 6.60
CA THR A 56 -0.72 6.61 6.29
C THR A 56 -0.32 5.97 4.98
N MET A 57 -0.62 4.68 4.84
CA MET A 57 -0.28 3.89 3.67
C MET A 57 -1.53 3.33 3.01
N THR A 58 -1.54 3.31 1.69
CA THR A 58 -2.50 2.56 0.87
C THR A 58 -1.74 1.70 -0.14
N ALA A 59 -2.34 0.60 -0.55
CA ALA A 59 -1.77 -0.31 -1.54
C ALA A 59 -2.74 -0.47 -2.71
N TYR A 60 -2.20 -0.43 -3.91
CA TYR A 60 -2.94 -0.67 -5.14
C TYR A 60 -2.39 -1.91 -5.81
N LEU A 61 -3.25 -2.89 -6.07
CA LEU A 61 -2.90 -4.06 -6.85
C LEU A 61 -3.08 -3.76 -8.33
N ASP A 62 -2.10 -4.12 -9.11
CA ASP A 62 -2.13 -4.08 -10.58
C ASP A 62 -1.40 -5.31 -11.14
N TYR A 63 -1.49 -5.48 -12.43
CA TYR A 63 -0.81 -6.57 -13.14
C TYR A 63 0.15 -5.97 -14.17
N SER A 64 1.37 -6.51 -14.24
CA SER A 64 2.34 -6.09 -15.24
C SER A 64 1.83 -6.39 -16.63
N THR A 65 1.90 -5.39 -17.52
CA THR A 65 1.58 -5.55 -18.94
C THR A 65 2.61 -6.38 -19.70
N LYS A 66 3.81 -6.56 -19.11
CA LYS A 66 4.90 -7.29 -19.76
C LYS A 66 4.80 -8.81 -19.55
N ASP A 67 4.52 -9.25 -18.33
CA ASP A 67 4.58 -10.67 -17.92
C ASP A 67 3.35 -11.12 -17.14
N GLY A 68 2.39 -10.23 -16.88
CA GLY A 68 1.19 -10.53 -16.09
C GLY A 68 1.43 -10.71 -14.59
N SER A 69 2.64 -10.40 -14.08
CA SER A 69 2.95 -10.50 -12.67
C SER A 69 2.11 -9.54 -11.83
N GLU A 70 1.76 -9.96 -10.63
CA GLU A 70 1.06 -9.12 -9.66
C GLU A 70 2.00 -8.04 -9.13
N GLN A 71 1.51 -6.81 -9.10
CA GLN A 71 2.26 -5.66 -8.60
C GLN A 71 1.48 -4.92 -7.53
N ILE A 72 2.12 -4.64 -6.42
CA ILE A 72 1.59 -3.75 -5.39
C ILE A 72 2.35 -2.43 -5.46
N THR A 73 1.63 -1.35 -5.74
CA THR A 73 2.15 0.00 -5.63
C THR A 73 1.70 0.60 -4.32
N LEU A 74 2.65 1.00 -3.49
CA LEU A 74 2.39 1.66 -2.23
C LEU A 74 2.25 3.17 -2.44
N ASN A 75 1.30 3.75 -1.76
CA ASN A 75 1.11 5.20 -1.72
C ASN A 75 1.08 5.66 -0.27
N ALA A 76 1.87 6.66 0.04
CA ALA A 76 1.95 7.28 1.36
C ALA A 76 1.31 8.66 1.33
N ARG A 77 0.67 9.05 2.42
CA ARG A 77 0.11 10.39 2.63
C ARG A 77 0.30 10.82 4.07
N HIS A 78 0.42 12.13 4.29
CA HIS A 78 0.38 12.66 5.64
C HIS A 78 -0.98 12.38 6.30
N ALA A 79 -0.96 11.89 7.53
CA ALA A 79 -2.17 11.62 8.30
C ALA A 79 -2.91 12.92 8.58
N ASN A 80 -4.19 12.97 8.20
CA ASN A 80 -5.03 14.14 8.42
C ASN A 80 -5.68 14.05 9.81
N PRO A 81 -5.34 14.93 10.77
CA PRO A 81 -5.87 14.88 12.12
C PRO A 81 -7.38 15.18 12.20
N PHE A 82 -7.94 15.77 11.14
CA PHE A 82 -9.36 16.11 11.06
C PHE A 82 -10.24 14.97 10.50
N LYS A 83 -9.62 13.91 9.95
CA LYS A 83 -10.34 12.72 9.49
C LYS A 83 -10.22 11.61 10.54
N LYS A 84 -11.34 11.28 11.15
CA LYS A 84 -11.45 10.11 12.03
C LYS A 84 -11.36 8.83 11.18
N SER A 85 -10.59 7.83 11.59
CA SER A 85 -10.53 6.49 10.99
C SER A 85 -9.71 6.31 9.70
N MET A 86 -8.60 7.00 9.51
CA MET A 86 -7.65 6.55 8.49
C MET A 86 -6.87 5.34 9.02
N ARG A 87 -6.93 4.23 8.29
CA ARG A 87 -6.04 3.09 8.55
C ARG A 87 -4.61 3.54 8.32
N GLN A 88 -3.73 3.30 9.30
CA GLN A 88 -2.32 3.70 9.19
C GLN A 88 -1.57 2.82 8.18
N GLY A 89 -1.93 1.54 8.07
CA GLY A 89 -1.26 0.57 7.24
C GLY A 89 -2.04 0.17 6.00
N ALA A 90 -1.33 -0.35 5.02
CA ALA A 90 -1.88 -1.04 3.87
C ALA A 90 -1.76 -2.56 4.07
N TYR A 91 -2.75 -3.30 3.58
CA TYR A 91 -2.83 -4.75 3.76
C TYR A 91 -3.13 -5.41 2.42
N TYR A 92 -2.50 -6.54 2.19
CA TYR A 92 -2.80 -7.42 1.07
C TYR A 92 -2.73 -8.88 1.52
N GLY A 93 -3.70 -9.69 1.13
CA GLY A 93 -3.83 -11.05 1.63
C GLY A 93 -3.99 -12.09 0.53
N TYR A 94 -3.50 -13.30 0.83
CA TYR A 94 -3.73 -14.50 0.07
C TYR A 94 -4.43 -15.54 0.94
N THR A 95 -5.40 -16.25 0.37
CA THR A 95 -6.01 -17.41 1.02
C THR A 95 -5.41 -18.66 0.41
N PHE A 96 -4.58 -19.37 1.19
CA PHE A 96 -3.96 -20.62 0.78
C PHE A 96 -4.89 -21.80 1.11
N ILE A 97 -5.07 -22.70 0.15
CA ILE A 97 -5.74 -23.99 0.37
C ILE A 97 -4.73 -25.00 0.86
N ASP A 98 -3.55 -24.97 0.24
CA ASP A 98 -2.34 -25.66 0.66
C ASP A 98 -1.11 -24.82 0.26
N ASP A 99 0.08 -25.33 0.45
CA ASP A 99 1.34 -24.60 0.21
C ASP A 99 1.53 -24.15 -1.25
N SER A 100 0.73 -24.65 -2.17
CA SER A 100 0.87 -24.35 -3.60
C SER A 100 -0.42 -23.92 -4.30
N ILE A 101 -1.53 -23.82 -3.58
CA ILE A 101 -2.83 -23.47 -4.16
C ILE A 101 -3.46 -22.31 -3.38
N VAL A 102 -3.86 -21.27 -4.11
CA VAL A 102 -4.56 -20.11 -3.56
C VAL A 102 -5.92 -19.93 -4.22
N TYR A 103 -6.83 -19.24 -3.53
CA TYR A 103 -8.05 -18.73 -4.13
C TYR A 103 -7.78 -17.42 -4.86
N ASN A 104 -8.34 -17.30 -6.06
CA ASN A 104 -8.46 -16.02 -6.75
C ASN A 104 -9.65 -15.20 -6.21
N GLU A 105 -9.73 -13.94 -6.58
CA GLU A 105 -10.83 -13.04 -6.19
C GLU A 105 -12.21 -13.55 -6.65
N ASP A 106 -12.27 -14.26 -7.77
CA ASP A 106 -13.50 -14.87 -8.30
C ASP A 106 -13.89 -16.19 -7.62
N GLY A 107 -13.13 -16.62 -6.62
CA GLY A 107 -13.35 -17.88 -5.90
C GLY A 107 -12.78 -19.13 -6.59
N SER A 108 -12.19 -18.99 -7.77
CA SER A 108 -11.48 -20.09 -8.44
C SER A 108 -10.17 -20.41 -7.73
N LYS A 109 -9.69 -21.63 -7.94
CA LYS A 109 -8.41 -22.09 -7.39
C LYS A 109 -7.30 -21.90 -8.43
N ARG A 110 -6.15 -21.45 -7.98
CA ARG A 110 -4.95 -21.32 -8.80
C ARG A 110 -3.79 -22.08 -8.17
N LYS A 111 -3.15 -22.93 -8.98
CA LYS A 111 -1.90 -23.57 -8.56
C LYS A 111 -0.74 -22.63 -8.77
N LEU A 112 0.03 -22.40 -7.71
CA LEU A 112 1.21 -21.55 -7.73
C LEU A 112 2.42 -22.33 -8.24
N THR A 113 3.25 -21.63 -9.00
CA THR A 113 4.57 -22.08 -9.45
C THR A 113 5.64 -21.15 -8.93
N ASP A 114 6.90 -21.48 -9.13
CA ASP A 114 8.01 -20.58 -8.77
C ASP A 114 8.07 -19.31 -9.63
N GLU A 115 7.31 -19.27 -10.72
CA GLU A 115 7.19 -18.10 -11.60
C GLU A 115 6.11 -17.12 -11.16
N ASP A 116 5.25 -17.52 -10.22
CA ASP A 116 4.23 -16.63 -9.64
C ASP A 116 4.89 -15.70 -8.63
N ILE A 117 5.14 -14.48 -9.05
CA ILE A 117 5.88 -13.47 -8.31
C ILE A 117 4.99 -12.28 -8.01
N LEU A 118 5.06 -11.82 -6.77
CA LEU A 118 4.51 -10.54 -6.34
C LEU A 118 5.63 -9.50 -6.35
N VAL A 119 5.42 -8.40 -7.06
CA VAL A 119 6.34 -7.28 -7.11
C VAL A 119 5.82 -6.14 -6.25
N ILE A 120 6.61 -5.69 -5.30
CA ILE A 120 6.29 -4.52 -4.47
C ILE A 120 7.07 -3.34 -4.99
N LYS A 121 6.35 -2.31 -5.42
CA LYS A 121 6.90 -1.09 -6.01
C LYS A 121 7.21 -0.06 -4.96
N TYR A 122 8.50 0.20 -4.72
CA TYR A 122 9.00 1.32 -3.93
C TYR A 122 9.56 2.40 -4.85
N LYS A 123 9.81 3.56 -4.30
CA LYS A 123 10.44 4.67 -5.04
C LYS A 123 11.85 4.34 -5.53
N ASP A 124 12.62 3.64 -4.69
CA ASP A 124 14.04 3.36 -4.89
C ASP A 124 14.29 2.01 -5.57
N LYS A 125 13.39 1.05 -5.43
CA LYS A 125 13.55 -0.31 -5.96
C LYS A 125 12.25 -1.08 -6.02
N ASP A 126 12.27 -2.19 -6.78
CA ASP A 126 11.23 -3.22 -6.74
C ASP A 126 11.69 -4.38 -5.87
N VAL A 127 10.80 -4.88 -5.02
CA VAL A 127 11.04 -6.10 -4.23
C VAL A 127 10.18 -7.22 -4.80
N LYS A 128 10.82 -8.32 -5.17
CA LYS A 128 10.15 -9.49 -5.74
C LYS A 128 10.05 -10.60 -4.70
N ILE A 129 8.84 -11.13 -4.54
CA ILE A 129 8.54 -12.21 -3.61
C ILE A 129 7.85 -13.32 -4.38
N LYS A 130 8.33 -14.56 -4.25
CA LYS A 130 7.59 -15.72 -4.73
C LYS A 130 6.34 -15.89 -3.86
N ILE A 131 5.16 -15.89 -4.48
CA ILE A 131 3.89 -16.01 -3.74
C ILE A 131 3.84 -17.32 -2.97
N LYS A 132 4.38 -18.39 -3.55
CA LYS A 132 4.48 -19.70 -2.92
C LYS A 132 5.26 -19.69 -1.60
N ASP A 133 6.29 -18.85 -1.48
CA ASP A 133 7.11 -18.74 -0.27
C ASP A 133 6.34 -18.07 0.89
N LEU A 134 5.21 -17.43 0.62
CA LEU A 134 4.36 -16.82 1.65
C LEU A 134 3.44 -17.82 2.37
N ALA A 135 3.37 -19.06 1.91
CA ALA A 135 2.43 -20.05 2.44
C ALA A 135 2.60 -20.33 3.94
N ASP A 136 3.83 -20.18 4.47
CA ASP A 136 4.11 -20.36 5.91
C ASP A 136 3.83 -19.10 6.75
N GLY A 137 3.46 -17.99 6.13
CA GLY A 137 3.27 -16.71 6.82
C GLY A 137 4.59 -16.05 7.23
N LYS A 138 5.66 -16.28 6.50
CA LYS A 138 7.00 -15.72 6.74
C LYS A 138 7.53 -15.06 5.48
N LEU A 139 8.33 -14.03 5.70
CA LEU A 139 9.07 -13.35 4.64
C LEU A 139 10.47 -13.91 4.49
#